data_ae9c9d8d6eb72f9e33314435963ee07a
#
_entry.id   ae9c9d8d6eb72f9e33314435963ee07a
#
_cell.length_a   1.000
_cell.length_b   1.000
_cell.length_c   1.000
_cell.angle_alpha   90.00
_cell.angle_beta   90.00
_cell.angle_gamma   90.00
#
_symmetry.space_group_name_H-M   'P 1'
#
loop_
_entity.id
_entity.type
_entity.pdbx_description
1 polymer ?
#
loop_
_entity_poly.entity_id
_entity_poly.type
_entity_poly.pdbx_seq_one_letter_code
_entity_poly.pdbx_strand_id
1 'polypeptide(L)'
;MAEIDIVPGTMLGPALGPVIGGVLTQFLGWRAIFWFLVIISGLWLIPYTLTVPETGRNVVGNGDVPPQGWNMSIIEWLRFRKQEKAADGLTRTATTENRRLAQAELAKHRKLRWPNPLKTIHIIMEKDVGVVLLYNAIIYTAFYDVMASLPRLLEDVYHFNNLQVGLCYIPFGCGCAMASYFNGKMMDWNYKRVAKKIGFSIDRKHGDDLRNFPIERARLELIAIPLSLGLSSYICYGWVMHQRTHIAAPLILLFFIGLCVNGSFNILSVLVVDLYPQSPSTATAANNLVRCFFGAAGTAIIDIMIDAMGVGWCFTFIAAVCIVASPMLWVEMRYGPRWREERRVKMDEKDEAREMEERRIEDLASAEAEGRVVAQSKT
;
A
#
# COMPACT_ATOMS: atom_id res chain seq x y z
N MET A 1 -3.94 -4.15 16.73
CA MET A 1 -2.62 -4.63 17.20
C MET A 1 -1.87 -5.45 16.18
N ALA A 2 -2.54 -6.04 15.17
CA ALA A 2 -1.90 -6.87 14.14
C ALA A 2 -1.25 -6.11 12.96
N GLU A 3 -1.51 -4.80 12.78
CA GLU A 3 -0.94 -4.02 11.66
C GLU A 3 0.50 -3.55 11.90
N ILE A 4 0.96 -3.52 13.16
CA ILE A 4 2.30 -3.04 13.51
C ILE A 4 3.39 -4.07 13.16
N ASP A 5 3.03 -5.36 13.11
CA ASP A 5 4.01 -6.45 12.93
C ASP A 5 4.31 -6.78 11.44
N ILE A 6 3.48 -6.30 10.50
CA ILE A 6 3.65 -6.59 9.06
C ILE A 6 4.56 -5.55 8.36
N VAL A 7 4.57 -4.31 8.84
CA VAL A 7 5.30 -3.19 8.24
C VAL A 7 6.84 -3.39 8.24
N PRO A 8 7.48 -3.96 9.28
CA PRO A 8 8.93 -4.18 9.26
C PRO A 8 9.40 -5.11 8.16
N GLY A 9 8.61 -6.14 7.82
CA GLY A 9 9.00 -7.13 6.80
C GLY A 9 9.11 -6.56 5.38
N THR A 10 8.20 -5.68 4.99
CA THR A 10 8.20 -5.07 3.66
C THR A 10 9.35 -4.07 3.47
N MET A 11 9.83 -3.46 4.57
CA MET A 11 10.90 -2.47 4.55
C MET A 11 12.31 -3.06 4.64
N LEU A 12 12.43 -4.33 5.03
CA LEU A 12 13.70 -5.06 4.98
C LEU A 12 14.12 -5.44 3.55
N GLY A 13 13.17 -5.52 2.63
CA GLY A 13 13.44 -5.87 1.23
C GLY A 13 14.49 -4.98 0.56
N PRO A 14 14.36 -3.65 0.58
CA PRO A 14 15.34 -2.73 0.00
C PRO A 14 16.74 -2.80 0.65
N ALA A 15 16.82 -3.26 1.90
CA ALA A 15 18.10 -3.43 2.59
C ALA A 15 18.78 -4.77 2.26
N LEU A 16 18.01 -5.86 2.41
CA LEU A 16 18.55 -7.22 2.28
C LEU A 16 18.69 -7.66 0.81
N GLY A 17 17.80 -7.17 -0.07
CA GLY A 17 17.81 -7.53 -1.49
C GLY A 17 19.16 -7.26 -2.17
N PRO A 18 19.68 -6.03 -2.15
CA PRO A 18 20.97 -5.71 -2.75
C PRO A 18 22.15 -6.44 -2.10
N VAL A 19 22.12 -6.69 -0.78
CA VAL A 19 23.18 -7.44 -0.09
C VAL A 19 23.21 -8.87 -0.57
N ILE A 20 22.07 -9.55 -0.57
CA ILE A 20 21.96 -10.93 -1.06
C ILE A 20 22.29 -10.99 -2.56
N GLY A 21 21.78 -10.03 -3.33
CA GLY A 21 22.08 -9.91 -4.76
C GLY A 21 23.56 -9.72 -5.03
N GLY A 22 24.23 -8.85 -4.26
CA GLY A 22 25.66 -8.60 -4.36
C GLY A 22 26.51 -9.86 -4.07
N VAL A 23 26.16 -10.60 -3.00
CA VAL A 23 26.83 -11.88 -2.67
C VAL A 23 26.63 -12.90 -3.80
N LEU A 24 25.40 -13.10 -4.22
CA LEU A 24 25.09 -14.08 -5.27
C LEU A 24 25.76 -13.74 -6.60
N THR A 25 25.75 -12.46 -6.98
CA THR A 25 26.36 -12.01 -8.23
C THR A 25 27.87 -12.15 -8.20
N GLN A 26 28.50 -11.85 -7.07
CA GLN A 26 29.95 -11.92 -6.92
C GLN A 26 30.50 -13.35 -7.03
N PHE A 27 29.81 -14.33 -6.42
CA PHE A 27 30.34 -15.71 -6.31
C PHE A 27 29.73 -16.69 -7.30
N LEU A 28 28.46 -16.48 -7.70
CA LEU A 28 27.70 -17.43 -8.52
C LEU A 28 27.21 -16.81 -9.86
N GLY A 29 27.44 -15.50 -10.04
CA GLY A 29 27.00 -14.78 -11.21
C GLY A 29 25.52 -14.37 -11.15
N TRP A 30 25.12 -13.45 -12.05
CA TRP A 30 23.80 -12.81 -12.02
C TRP A 30 22.61 -13.78 -12.19
N ARG A 31 22.82 -14.93 -12.89
CA ARG A 31 21.78 -15.94 -13.07
C ARG A 31 21.36 -16.63 -11.77
N ALA A 32 22.27 -16.69 -10.79
CA ALA A 32 22.00 -17.29 -9.49
C ALA A 32 20.93 -16.53 -8.70
N ILE A 33 20.77 -15.21 -8.92
CA ILE A 33 19.72 -14.41 -8.29
C ILE A 33 18.34 -14.96 -8.68
N PHE A 34 18.11 -15.25 -9.96
CA PHE A 34 16.82 -15.78 -10.42
C PHE A 34 16.53 -17.17 -9.86
N TRP A 35 17.52 -18.04 -9.81
CA TRP A 35 17.37 -19.36 -9.19
C TRP A 35 17.07 -19.25 -7.69
N PHE A 36 17.76 -18.37 -6.99
CA PHE A 36 17.50 -18.09 -5.58
C PHE A 36 16.06 -17.60 -5.36
N LEU A 37 15.58 -16.66 -6.17
CA LEU A 37 14.20 -16.15 -6.09
C LEU A 37 13.16 -17.25 -6.36
N VAL A 38 13.40 -18.13 -7.35
CA VAL A 38 12.50 -19.26 -7.64
C VAL A 38 12.46 -20.24 -6.46
N ILE A 39 13.61 -20.57 -5.89
CA ILE A 39 13.70 -21.50 -4.76
C ILE A 39 13.01 -20.93 -3.53
N ILE A 40 13.31 -19.68 -3.15
CA ILE A 40 12.73 -19.07 -1.95
C ILE A 40 11.22 -18.86 -2.10
N SER A 41 10.78 -18.45 -3.30
CA SER A 41 9.35 -18.28 -3.59
C SER A 41 8.60 -19.62 -3.54
N GLY A 42 9.21 -20.69 -4.08
CA GLY A 42 8.65 -22.04 -4.00
C GLY A 42 8.58 -22.57 -2.57
N LEU A 43 9.65 -22.37 -1.79
CA LEU A 43 9.68 -22.76 -0.38
C LEU A 43 8.61 -22.04 0.47
N TRP A 44 8.26 -20.79 0.13
CA TRP A 44 7.19 -20.06 0.80
C TRP A 44 5.81 -20.41 0.25
N LEU A 45 5.68 -20.61 -1.05
CA LEU A 45 4.40 -20.91 -1.69
C LEU A 45 3.80 -22.23 -1.18
N ILE A 46 4.64 -23.27 -1.00
CA ILE A 46 4.19 -24.58 -0.54
C ILE A 46 3.52 -24.49 0.86
N PRO A 47 4.21 -24.06 1.93
CA PRO A 47 3.57 -23.95 3.25
C PRO A 47 2.42 -22.94 3.24
N TYR A 48 2.52 -21.84 2.49
CA TYR A 48 1.46 -20.84 2.39
C TYR A 48 0.15 -21.46 1.87
N THR A 49 0.19 -22.16 0.75
CA THR A 49 -1.00 -22.82 0.16
C THR A 49 -1.54 -23.97 1.02
N LEU A 50 -0.67 -24.63 1.79
CA LEU A 50 -1.09 -25.73 2.67
C LEU A 50 -1.75 -25.24 3.97
N THR A 51 -1.27 -24.13 4.54
CA THR A 51 -1.60 -23.73 5.91
C THR A 51 -2.53 -22.53 6.01
N VAL A 52 -2.46 -21.57 5.05
CA VAL A 52 -3.20 -20.32 5.17
C VAL A 52 -4.68 -20.55 4.86
N PRO A 53 -5.58 -20.28 5.83
CA PRO A 53 -7.02 -20.39 5.63
C PRO A 53 -7.53 -19.23 4.79
N GLU A 54 -8.68 -19.44 4.15
CA GLU A 54 -9.40 -18.36 3.48
C GLU A 54 -9.87 -17.31 4.50
N THR A 55 -9.51 -16.07 4.30
CA THR A 55 -9.84 -14.94 5.19
C THR A 55 -10.82 -13.94 4.58
N GLY A 56 -11.23 -14.15 3.33
CA GLY A 56 -12.15 -13.26 2.63
C GLY A 56 -13.52 -13.20 3.30
N ARG A 57 -13.90 -12.06 3.87
CA ARG A 57 -15.19 -11.89 4.56
C ARG A 57 -16.41 -12.28 3.69
N ASN A 58 -16.31 -12.09 2.39
CA ASN A 58 -17.36 -12.49 1.43
C ASN A 58 -17.48 -14.01 1.26
N VAL A 59 -16.50 -14.78 1.74
CA VAL A 59 -16.43 -16.24 1.62
C VAL A 59 -16.73 -16.92 2.95
N VAL A 60 -16.11 -16.41 4.04
CA VAL A 60 -16.16 -17.02 5.39
C VAL A 60 -16.93 -16.18 6.41
N GLY A 61 -17.51 -15.05 6.03
CA GLY A 61 -18.19 -14.14 6.96
C GLY A 61 -17.24 -13.66 8.06
N ASN A 62 -17.64 -13.81 9.31
CA ASN A 62 -16.79 -13.53 10.47
C ASN A 62 -15.92 -14.72 10.90
N GLY A 63 -15.78 -15.75 10.06
CA GLY A 63 -15.07 -17.00 10.37
C GLY A 63 -15.96 -18.13 10.84
N ASP A 64 -17.26 -17.91 10.97
CA ASP A 64 -18.23 -18.93 11.42
C ASP A 64 -18.61 -19.92 10.32
N VAL A 65 -18.45 -19.51 9.05
CA VAL A 65 -18.81 -20.34 7.90
C VAL A 65 -17.53 -20.89 7.27
N PRO A 66 -17.35 -22.22 7.26
CA PRO A 66 -16.19 -22.80 6.60
C PRO A 66 -16.24 -22.54 5.10
N PRO A 67 -15.08 -22.26 4.47
CA PRO A 67 -14.99 -21.97 3.06
C PRO A 67 -15.48 -23.14 2.20
N GLN A 68 -15.85 -22.87 0.95
CA GLN A 68 -16.22 -23.92 -0.01
C GLN A 68 -15.01 -24.78 -0.37
N GLY A 69 -15.22 -26.03 -0.80
CA GLY A 69 -14.21 -27.06 -0.95
C GLY A 69 -12.91 -26.70 -1.67
N TRP A 70 -12.98 -25.84 -2.69
CA TRP A 70 -11.77 -25.38 -3.43
C TRP A 70 -11.12 -24.11 -2.84
N ASN A 71 -11.78 -23.43 -1.91
CA ASN A 71 -11.21 -22.32 -1.14
C ASN A 71 -10.66 -22.79 0.23
N MET A 72 -10.72 -24.09 0.53
CA MET A 72 -10.15 -24.66 1.75
C MET A 72 -8.66 -24.92 1.57
N SER A 73 -7.86 -24.54 2.58
CA SER A 73 -6.49 -25.05 2.66
C SER A 73 -6.50 -26.57 2.87
N ILE A 74 -5.46 -27.27 2.44
CA ILE A 74 -5.41 -28.74 2.56
C ILE A 74 -5.50 -29.17 4.02
N ILE A 75 -4.93 -28.42 4.95
CA ILE A 75 -5.00 -28.72 6.39
C ILE A 75 -6.43 -28.53 6.92
N GLU A 76 -7.14 -27.48 6.50
CA GLU A 76 -8.55 -27.27 6.86
C GLU A 76 -9.43 -28.37 6.30
N TRP A 77 -9.22 -28.74 5.05
CA TRP A 77 -9.97 -29.83 4.42
C TRP A 77 -9.77 -31.17 5.16
N LEU A 78 -8.53 -31.48 5.57
CA LEU A 78 -8.24 -32.68 6.36
C LEU A 78 -8.88 -32.63 7.75
N ARG A 79 -8.82 -31.49 8.45
CA ARG A 79 -9.46 -31.28 9.75
C ARG A 79 -10.98 -31.43 9.63
N PHE A 80 -11.53 -30.82 8.60
CA PHE A 80 -12.96 -30.89 8.31
C PHE A 80 -13.43 -32.32 8.06
N ARG A 81 -12.74 -33.07 7.20
CA ARG A 81 -13.02 -34.46 6.92
C ARG A 81 -12.93 -35.36 8.18
N LYS A 82 -11.99 -35.05 9.07
CA LYS A 82 -11.84 -35.75 10.35
C LYS A 82 -13.00 -35.45 11.31
N GLN A 83 -13.44 -34.20 11.39
CA GLN A 83 -14.60 -33.81 12.19
C GLN A 83 -15.88 -34.40 11.67
N GLU A 84 -16.08 -34.43 10.36
CA GLU A 84 -17.22 -34.99 9.70
C GLU A 84 -17.36 -36.52 9.93
N LYS A 85 -16.21 -37.21 9.99
CA LYS A 85 -16.17 -38.64 10.33
C LYS A 85 -16.42 -38.92 11.81
N ALA A 86 -16.08 -37.99 12.69
CA ALA A 86 -16.23 -38.13 14.14
C ALA A 86 -17.63 -37.73 14.64
N ALA A 87 -18.41 -36.97 13.86
CA ALA A 87 -19.76 -36.53 14.20
C ALA A 87 -20.75 -37.64 14.05
N ASP A 88 -21.63 -37.82 15.07
CA ASP A 88 -22.76 -38.76 15.00
C ASP A 88 -23.74 -38.37 13.90
N GLY A 89 -24.48 -39.31 13.32
CA GLY A 89 -25.30 -39.12 12.13
C GLY A 89 -26.33 -37.98 12.23
N LEU A 90 -27.01 -37.84 13.39
CA LEU A 90 -27.95 -36.74 13.64
C LEU A 90 -27.30 -35.38 13.75
N THR A 91 -26.19 -35.28 14.48
CA THR A 91 -25.39 -34.06 14.61
C THR A 91 -24.78 -33.65 13.27
N ARG A 92 -24.38 -34.65 12.47
CA ARG A 92 -23.82 -34.42 11.13
C ARG A 92 -24.85 -33.81 10.18
N THR A 93 -26.10 -34.28 10.22
CA THR A 93 -27.18 -33.76 9.36
C THR A 93 -27.52 -32.32 9.73
N ALA A 94 -27.70 -32.00 11.02
CA ALA A 94 -28.00 -30.67 11.51
C ALA A 94 -26.84 -29.66 11.20
N THR A 95 -25.59 -30.08 11.40
CA THR A 95 -24.42 -29.25 11.10
C THR A 95 -24.30 -28.98 9.60
N THR A 96 -24.61 -29.97 8.76
CA THR A 96 -24.55 -29.82 7.30
C THR A 96 -25.65 -28.89 6.80
N GLU A 97 -26.85 -28.96 7.39
CA GLU A 97 -28.00 -28.12 7.02
C GLU A 97 -27.77 -26.65 7.46
N ASN A 98 -27.37 -26.42 8.70
CA ASN A 98 -27.02 -25.08 9.18
C ASN A 98 -25.91 -24.44 8.34
N ARG A 99 -24.92 -25.24 7.92
CA ARG A 99 -23.85 -24.79 7.02
C ARG A 99 -24.40 -24.41 5.63
N ARG A 100 -25.29 -25.21 5.06
CA ARG A 100 -25.93 -24.92 3.75
C ARG A 100 -26.71 -23.61 3.81
N LEU A 101 -27.47 -23.42 4.89
CA LEU A 101 -28.22 -22.17 5.12
C LEU A 101 -27.30 -20.96 5.24
N ALA A 102 -26.27 -21.05 6.06
CA ALA A 102 -25.28 -19.97 6.20
C ALA A 102 -24.51 -19.69 4.89
N GLN A 103 -24.17 -20.73 4.13
CA GLN A 103 -23.56 -20.57 2.80
C GLN A 103 -24.53 -19.96 1.78
N ALA A 104 -25.82 -20.32 1.83
CA ALA A 104 -26.83 -19.73 0.96
C ALA A 104 -27.08 -18.26 1.27
N GLU A 105 -27.03 -17.89 2.54
CA GLU A 105 -27.16 -16.50 2.99
C GLU A 105 -25.96 -15.66 2.53
N LEU A 106 -24.74 -16.15 2.70
CA LEU A 106 -23.54 -15.51 2.15
C LEU A 106 -23.56 -15.45 0.62
N ALA A 107 -24.10 -16.47 -0.05
CA ALA A 107 -24.22 -16.51 -1.51
C ALA A 107 -25.15 -15.42 -2.06
N LYS A 108 -26.20 -15.02 -1.32
CA LYS A 108 -27.08 -13.89 -1.70
C LYS A 108 -26.32 -12.56 -1.77
N HIS A 109 -25.33 -12.38 -0.91
CA HIS A 109 -24.47 -11.19 -0.90
C HIS A 109 -23.26 -11.30 -1.84
N ARG A 110 -23.06 -12.45 -2.46
CA ARG A 110 -21.93 -12.78 -3.32
C ARG A 110 -22.16 -12.30 -4.75
N LYS A 111 -22.04 -11.00 -4.98
CA LYS A 111 -21.95 -10.48 -6.35
C LYS A 111 -20.50 -10.65 -6.80
N LEU A 112 -20.23 -11.54 -7.77
CA LEU A 112 -18.95 -11.61 -8.49
C LEU A 112 -18.75 -10.26 -9.21
N ARG A 113 -18.02 -9.34 -8.56
CA ARG A 113 -17.63 -8.10 -9.19
C ARG A 113 -16.24 -8.29 -9.76
N TRP A 114 -16.14 -8.33 -11.06
CA TRP A 114 -14.83 -8.23 -11.71
C TRP A 114 -14.15 -6.93 -11.25
N PRO A 115 -12.85 -6.99 -10.87
CA PRO A 115 -12.13 -5.78 -10.52
C PRO A 115 -12.15 -4.84 -11.72
N ASN A 116 -12.77 -3.68 -11.53
CA ASN A 116 -12.86 -2.69 -12.60
C ASN A 116 -11.66 -1.73 -12.50
N PRO A 117 -10.66 -1.84 -13.41
CA PRO A 117 -9.48 -0.99 -13.39
C PRO A 117 -9.81 0.49 -13.59
N LEU A 118 -10.96 0.79 -14.22
CA LEU A 118 -11.43 2.17 -14.42
C LEU A 118 -11.72 2.90 -13.09
N LYS A 119 -12.07 2.15 -12.02
CA LYS A 119 -12.23 2.76 -10.70
C LYS A 119 -10.91 3.33 -10.16
N THR A 120 -9.80 2.65 -10.43
CA THR A 120 -8.46 3.12 -10.05
C THR A 120 -8.12 4.43 -10.77
N ILE A 121 -8.43 4.52 -12.07
CA ILE A 121 -8.23 5.74 -12.86
C ILE A 121 -9.13 6.88 -12.36
N HIS A 122 -10.37 6.56 -11.98
CA HIS A 122 -11.28 7.57 -11.42
C HIS A 122 -10.73 8.17 -10.13
N ILE A 123 -10.16 7.35 -9.23
CA ILE A 123 -9.51 7.81 -8.00
C ILE A 123 -8.32 8.73 -8.31
N ILE A 124 -7.51 8.41 -9.31
CA ILE A 124 -6.36 9.24 -9.73
C ILE A 124 -6.82 10.62 -10.22
N MET A 125 -7.98 10.69 -10.86
CA MET A 125 -8.53 11.94 -11.42
C MET A 125 -9.25 12.81 -10.38
N GLU A 126 -9.47 12.32 -9.16
CA GLU A 126 -10.04 13.13 -8.08
C GLU A 126 -9.02 14.12 -7.54
N LYS A 127 -9.48 15.37 -7.31
CA LYS A 127 -8.60 16.51 -7.02
C LYS A 127 -7.76 16.32 -5.75
N ASP A 128 -8.40 15.89 -4.67
CA ASP A 128 -7.77 15.70 -3.36
C ASP A 128 -6.72 14.57 -3.39
N VAL A 129 -7.07 13.43 -3.98
CA VAL A 129 -6.16 12.29 -4.03
C VAL A 129 -5.11 12.45 -5.13
N GLY A 130 -5.49 13.01 -6.29
CA GLY A 130 -4.57 13.22 -7.40
C GLY A 130 -3.37 14.09 -7.04
N VAL A 131 -3.57 15.16 -6.24
CA VAL A 131 -2.49 16.02 -5.75
C VAL A 131 -1.53 15.24 -4.84
N VAL A 132 -2.07 14.47 -3.89
CA VAL A 132 -1.25 13.65 -2.98
C VAL A 132 -0.52 12.55 -3.73
N LEU A 133 -1.19 11.86 -4.69
CA LEU A 133 -0.60 10.81 -5.51
C LEU A 133 0.56 11.33 -6.36
N LEU A 134 0.38 12.49 -6.99
CA LEU A 134 1.42 13.10 -7.82
C LEU A 134 2.64 13.46 -6.98
N TYR A 135 2.45 14.13 -5.84
CA TYR A 135 3.57 14.46 -4.96
C TYR A 135 4.25 13.21 -4.40
N ASN A 136 3.46 12.20 -4.00
CA ASN A 136 3.98 10.92 -3.54
C ASN A 136 4.83 10.21 -4.61
N ALA A 137 4.39 10.27 -5.87
CA ALA A 137 5.13 9.71 -7.00
C ALA A 137 6.46 10.44 -7.24
N ILE A 138 6.51 11.77 -7.10
CA ILE A 138 7.76 12.56 -7.22
C ILE A 138 8.77 12.14 -6.14
N ILE A 139 8.32 12.03 -4.88
CA ILE A 139 9.19 11.60 -3.77
C ILE A 139 9.65 10.15 -3.95
N TYR A 140 8.76 9.27 -4.41
CA TYR A 140 9.10 7.88 -4.73
C TYR A 140 10.14 7.78 -5.83
N THR A 141 10.00 8.59 -6.88
CA THR A 141 10.98 8.65 -7.98
C THR A 141 12.35 9.07 -7.46
N ALA A 142 12.42 10.15 -6.69
CA ALA A 142 13.66 10.60 -6.07
C ALA A 142 14.33 9.51 -5.21
N PHE A 143 13.52 8.75 -4.44
CA PHE A 143 14.01 7.62 -3.66
C PHE A 143 14.63 6.53 -4.54
N TYR A 144 13.96 6.14 -5.63
CA TYR A 144 14.43 5.10 -6.53
C TYR A 144 15.57 5.55 -7.43
N ASP A 145 15.66 6.82 -7.76
CA ASP A 145 16.79 7.38 -8.54
C ASP A 145 18.12 7.21 -7.81
N VAL A 146 18.14 7.39 -6.46
CA VAL A 146 19.33 7.07 -5.65
C VAL A 146 19.65 5.60 -5.72
N MET A 147 18.64 4.73 -5.58
CA MET A 147 18.84 3.29 -5.58
C MET A 147 19.37 2.77 -6.92
N ALA A 148 18.85 3.30 -8.03
CA ALA A 148 19.21 2.88 -9.37
C ALA A 148 20.62 3.36 -9.77
N SER A 149 20.99 4.58 -9.40
CA SER A 149 22.29 5.16 -9.74
C SER A 149 23.44 4.73 -8.81
N LEU A 150 23.14 4.26 -7.59
CA LEU A 150 24.12 3.92 -6.57
C LEU A 150 25.18 2.91 -7.02
N PRO A 151 24.84 1.77 -7.68
CA PRO A 151 25.84 0.78 -8.10
C PRO A 151 26.87 1.39 -9.05
N ARG A 152 26.39 2.10 -10.07
CA ARG A 152 27.23 2.77 -11.05
C ARG A 152 28.15 3.80 -10.39
N LEU A 153 27.60 4.65 -9.54
CA LEU A 153 28.38 5.69 -8.85
C LEU A 153 29.45 5.10 -7.92
N LEU A 154 29.17 3.98 -7.22
CA LEU A 154 30.14 3.33 -6.36
C LEU A 154 31.25 2.63 -7.17
N GLU A 155 30.91 2.04 -8.33
CA GLU A 155 31.88 1.44 -9.23
C GLU A 155 32.77 2.52 -9.86
N ASP A 156 32.20 3.61 -10.39
CA ASP A 156 32.94 4.68 -11.07
C ASP A 156 33.85 5.49 -10.11
N VAL A 157 33.41 5.73 -8.87
CA VAL A 157 34.12 6.61 -7.90
C VAL A 157 35.09 5.83 -7.03
N TYR A 158 34.66 4.64 -6.53
CA TYR A 158 35.42 3.87 -5.53
C TYR A 158 35.92 2.52 -6.06
N HIS A 159 35.59 2.15 -7.32
CA HIS A 159 35.98 0.88 -7.96
C HIS A 159 35.56 -0.36 -7.15
N PHE A 160 34.36 -0.30 -6.56
CA PHE A 160 33.83 -1.36 -5.72
C PHE A 160 33.34 -2.55 -6.55
N ASN A 161 33.57 -3.74 -6.01
CA ASN A 161 33.00 -4.96 -6.57
C ASN A 161 31.51 -5.14 -6.15
N ASN A 162 30.80 -6.07 -6.77
CA ASN A 162 29.38 -6.32 -6.53
C ASN A 162 29.03 -6.56 -5.05
N LEU A 163 29.90 -7.25 -4.30
CA LEU A 163 29.72 -7.50 -2.88
C LEU A 163 29.80 -6.20 -2.08
N GLN A 164 30.80 -5.38 -2.34
CA GLN A 164 31.01 -4.09 -1.66
C GLN A 164 29.86 -3.12 -1.96
N VAL A 165 29.41 -3.06 -3.22
CA VAL A 165 28.21 -2.31 -3.61
C VAL A 165 26.99 -2.79 -2.82
N GLY A 166 26.74 -4.09 -2.76
CA GLY A 166 25.64 -4.67 -1.98
C GLY A 166 25.69 -4.26 -0.51
N LEU A 167 26.86 -4.27 0.13
CA LEU A 167 27.04 -3.85 1.52
C LEU A 167 26.77 -2.37 1.74
N CYS A 168 27.01 -1.51 0.75
CA CYS A 168 26.73 -0.07 0.83
C CYS A 168 25.23 0.25 0.90
N TYR A 169 24.34 -0.70 0.59
CA TYR A 169 22.90 -0.54 0.79
C TYR A 169 22.43 -0.74 2.26
N ILE A 170 23.27 -1.32 3.12
CA ILE A 170 22.90 -1.58 4.52
C ILE A 170 22.51 -0.29 5.27
N PRO A 171 23.30 0.81 5.24
CA PRO A 171 22.92 2.05 5.92
C PRO A 171 21.59 2.61 5.44
N PHE A 172 21.35 2.57 4.12
CA PHE A 172 20.09 2.99 3.51
C PHE A 172 18.91 2.15 4.02
N GLY A 173 19.05 0.82 4.01
CA GLY A 173 18.04 -0.09 4.52
C GLY A 173 17.78 0.06 6.01
N CYS A 174 18.82 0.27 6.82
CA CYS A 174 18.66 0.60 8.24
C CYS A 174 17.86 1.89 8.43
N GLY A 175 18.13 2.93 7.61
CA GLY A 175 17.34 4.15 7.58
C GLY A 175 15.86 3.89 7.28
N CYS A 176 15.56 3.08 6.28
CA CYS A 176 14.19 2.69 5.91
C CYS A 176 13.47 1.93 7.04
N ALA A 177 14.14 0.98 7.69
CA ALA A 177 13.59 0.23 8.81
C ALA A 177 13.29 1.13 10.01
N MET A 178 14.22 2.04 10.35
CA MET A 178 14.01 3.03 11.39
C MET A 178 12.88 3.99 11.05
N ALA A 179 12.76 4.43 9.78
CA ALA A 179 11.66 5.27 9.33
C ALA A 179 10.30 4.61 9.60
N SER A 180 10.15 3.34 9.29
CA SER A 180 8.89 2.61 9.51
C SER A 180 8.50 2.56 10.98
N TYR A 181 9.47 2.28 11.87
CA TYR A 181 9.24 2.24 13.30
C TYR A 181 8.88 3.61 13.89
N PHE A 182 9.65 4.66 13.53
CA PHE A 182 9.41 5.99 14.04
C PHE A 182 8.14 6.63 13.48
N ASN A 183 7.86 6.43 12.19
CA ASN A 183 6.67 6.98 11.54
C ASN A 183 5.38 6.49 12.19
N GLY A 184 5.26 5.20 12.49
CA GLY A 184 4.08 4.66 13.17
C GLY A 184 3.82 5.37 14.50
N LYS A 185 4.85 5.46 15.35
CA LYS A 185 4.73 6.15 16.65
C LYS A 185 4.45 7.67 16.50
N MET A 186 5.10 8.31 15.55
CA MET A 186 4.96 9.74 15.31
C MET A 186 3.56 10.07 14.75
N MET A 187 3.05 9.27 13.82
CA MET A 187 1.70 9.41 13.29
C MET A 187 0.64 9.20 14.38
N ASP A 188 0.78 8.18 15.22
CA ASP A 188 -0.12 7.92 16.36
C ASP A 188 -0.10 9.05 17.38
N TRP A 189 1.09 9.58 17.68
CA TRP A 189 1.25 10.69 18.61
C TRP A 189 0.56 11.96 18.08
N ASN A 190 0.78 12.30 16.81
CA ASN A 190 0.16 13.51 16.24
C ASN A 190 -1.35 13.35 16.07
N TYR A 191 -1.83 12.16 15.69
CA TYR A 191 -3.25 11.85 15.62
C TYR A 191 -3.93 12.14 16.99
N LYS A 192 -3.36 11.59 18.08
CA LYS A 192 -3.86 11.85 19.43
C LYS A 192 -3.78 13.33 19.82
N ARG A 193 -2.72 14.03 19.44
CA ARG A 193 -2.53 15.46 19.69
C ARG A 193 -3.60 16.29 18.99
N VAL A 194 -3.89 16.01 17.71
CA VAL A 194 -4.91 16.70 16.93
C VAL A 194 -6.31 16.37 17.46
N ALA A 195 -6.60 15.09 17.75
CA ALA A 195 -7.87 14.67 18.34
C ALA A 195 -8.14 15.37 19.67
N LYS A 196 -7.14 15.47 20.56
CA LYS A 196 -7.27 16.20 21.84
C LYS A 196 -7.52 17.70 21.65
N LYS A 197 -6.93 18.34 20.63
CA LYS A 197 -7.14 19.76 20.33
C LYS A 197 -8.57 20.06 19.87
N ILE A 198 -9.22 19.09 19.20
CA ILE A 198 -10.57 19.25 18.63
C ILE A 198 -11.64 18.72 19.59
N GLY A 199 -11.24 18.03 20.68
CA GLY A 199 -12.18 17.38 21.60
C GLY A 199 -12.80 16.10 21.02
N PHE A 200 -12.14 15.46 20.04
CA PHE A 200 -12.60 14.25 19.39
C PHE A 200 -12.33 13.03 20.26
N SER A 201 -13.38 12.21 20.53
CA SER A 201 -13.26 10.96 21.27
C SER A 201 -12.77 9.84 20.34
N ILE A 202 -11.61 9.25 20.67
CA ILE A 202 -11.03 8.14 19.90
C ILE A 202 -11.70 6.84 20.33
N ASP A 203 -12.45 6.17 19.43
CA ASP A 203 -13.03 4.84 19.66
C ASP A 203 -12.31 3.78 18.80
N ARG A 204 -11.30 3.12 19.40
CA ARG A 204 -10.51 2.09 18.72
C ARG A 204 -11.25 0.77 18.48
N LYS A 205 -12.41 0.56 19.13
CA LYS A 205 -13.14 -0.72 19.01
C LYS A 205 -14.10 -0.76 17.83
N HIS A 206 -14.73 0.37 17.53
CA HIS A 206 -15.74 0.45 16.46
C HIS A 206 -15.23 1.18 15.21
N GLY A 207 -14.00 1.73 15.26
CA GLY A 207 -13.45 2.58 14.23
C GLY A 207 -13.85 4.05 14.44
N ASP A 208 -12.90 4.96 14.24
CA ASP A 208 -13.15 6.40 14.37
C ASP A 208 -13.98 6.90 13.18
N ASP A 209 -15.04 7.67 13.45
CA ASP A 209 -15.75 8.38 12.38
C ASP A 209 -14.90 9.59 11.93
N LEU A 210 -14.14 9.39 10.88
CA LEU A 210 -13.22 10.38 10.32
C LEU A 210 -13.93 11.52 9.55
N ARG A 211 -15.28 11.56 9.53
CA ARG A 211 -16.03 12.53 8.74
C ARG A 211 -15.66 13.98 9.08
N ASN A 212 -15.56 14.30 10.38
CA ASN A 212 -15.24 15.62 10.86
C ASN A 212 -13.79 15.79 11.34
N PHE A 213 -12.93 14.79 11.10
CA PHE A 213 -11.54 14.81 11.53
C PHE A 213 -10.64 15.34 10.40
N PRO A 214 -9.79 16.37 10.64
CA PRO A 214 -8.87 16.92 9.64
C PRO A 214 -7.64 16.02 9.50
N ILE A 215 -7.83 14.88 8.82
CA ILE A 215 -6.80 13.84 8.68
C ILE A 215 -5.60 14.31 7.86
N GLU A 216 -5.87 15.15 6.86
CA GLU A 216 -4.86 15.78 6.01
C GLU A 216 -3.86 16.55 6.88
N ARG A 217 -4.37 17.38 7.78
CA ARG A 217 -3.54 18.16 8.70
C ARG A 217 -2.80 17.28 9.69
N ALA A 218 -3.48 16.26 10.24
CA ALA A 218 -2.90 15.35 11.21
C ALA A 218 -1.72 14.54 10.65
N ARG A 219 -1.71 14.26 9.32
CA ARG A 219 -0.65 13.53 8.65
C ARG A 219 0.42 14.47 8.07
N LEU A 220 0.02 15.53 7.36
CA LEU A 220 0.95 16.39 6.62
C LEU A 220 1.78 17.33 7.52
N GLU A 221 1.30 17.72 8.71
CA GLU A 221 2.11 18.49 9.67
C GLU A 221 3.44 17.79 10.03
N LEU A 222 3.46 16.45 9.97
CA LEU A 222 4.63 15.65 10.32
C LEU A 222 5.68 15.58 9.21
N ILE A 223 5.31 15.84 7.96
CA ILE A 223 6.19 15.64 6.81
C ILE A 223 7.27 16.71 6.71
N ALA A 224 7.01 17.93 7.18
CA ALA A 224 7.87 19.07 6.94
C ALA A 224 9.31 18.84 7.42
N ILE A 225 9.51 18.28 8.60
CA ILE A 225 10.84 18.05 9.18
C ILE A 225 11.60 16.94 8.43
N PRO A 226 11.04 15.70 8.29
CA PRO A 226 11.77 14.65 7.59
C PRO A 226 11.98 14.99 6.10
N LEU A 227 11.02 15.67 5.46
CA LEU A 227 11.18 16.08 4.07
C LEU A 227 12.34 17.07 3.89
N SER A 228 12.43 18.13 4.69
CA SER A 228 13.50 19.11 4.60
C SER A 228 14.88 18.49 4.88
N LEU A 229 14.98 17.65 5.92
CA LEU A 229 16.23 16.95 6.24
C LEU A 229 16.60 15.94 5.14
N GLY A 230 15.61 15.22 4.60
CA GLY A 230 15.83 14.27 3.51
C GLY A 230 16.31 14.92 2.23
N LEU A 231 15.66 16.02 1.80
CA LEU A 231 16.07 16.75 0.59
C LEU A 231 17.44 17.43 0.75
N SER A 232 17.75 17.96 1.94
CA SER A 232 19.09 18.48 2.23
C SER A 232 20.15 17.38 2.13
N SER A 233 19.88 16.20 2.72
CA SER A 233 20.78 15.04 2.62
C SER A 233 20.93 14.57 1.17
N TYR A 234 19.88 14.66 0.37
CA TYR A 234 19.85 14.30 -1.04
C TYR A 234 20.77 15.22 -1.87
N ILE A 235 20.70 16.53 -1.65
CA ILE A 235 21.60 17.50 -2.29
C ILE A 235 23.05 17.23 -1.87
N CYS A 236 23.30 17.10 -0.55
CA CYS A 236 24.64 16.82 -0.03
C CYS A 236 25.22 15.53 -0.61
N TYR A 237 24.40 14.49 -0.76
CA TYR A 237 24.82 13.22 -1.37
C TYR A 237 25.35 13.40 -2.78
N GLY A 238 24.65 14.15 -3.63
CA GLY A 238 25.11 14.45 -4.99
C GLY A 238 26.48 15.13 -5.04
N TRP A 239 26.68 16.12 -4.18
CA TRP A 239 27.95 16.85 -4.13
C TRP A 239 29.11 16.06 -3.49
N VAL A 240 28.83 15.26 -2.46
CA VAL A 240 29.80 14.36 -1.83
C VAL A 240 30.30 13.31 -2.82
N MET A 241 29.40 12.73 -3.63
CA MET A 241 29.76 11.79 -4.69
C MET A 241 30.54 12.47 -5.81
N HIS A 242 30.14 13.68 -6.21
CA HIS A 242 30.85 14.47 -7.21
C HIS A 242 32.30 14.78 -6.78
N GLN A 243 32.54 15.11 -5.52
CA GLN A 243 33.83 15.44 -4.95
C GLN A 243 34.71 14.23 -4.62
N ARG A 244 34.23 13.01 -4.85
CA ARG A 244 34.92 11.73 -4.56
C ARG A 244 35.49 11.69 -3.12
N THR A 245 34.69 12.08 -2.14
CA THR A 245 35.09 12.14 -0.73
C THR A 245 35.24 10.74 -0.13
N HIS A 246 35.67 10.66 1.13
CA HIS A 246 35.75 9.37 1.83
C HIS A 246 34.39 8.68 1.89
N ILE A 247 34.33 7.35 1.66
CA ILE A 247 33.10 6.54 1.55
C ILE A 247 32.12 6.68 2.73
N ALA A 248 32.61 7.00 3.92
CA ALA A 248 31.77 7.18 5.09
C ALA A 248 30.73 8.31 4.92
N ALA A 249 31.09 9.37 4.18
CA ALA A 249 30.21 10.51 3.98
C ALA A 249 28.94 10.15 3.17
N PRO A 250 29.04 9.55 1.96
CA PRO A 250 27.84 9.13 1.24
C PRO A 250 27.03 8.04 1.98
N LEU A 251 27.67 7.14 2.73
CA LEU A 251 26.94 6.12 3.50
C LEU A 251 26.09 6.72 4.62
N ILE A 252 26.59 7.73 5.32
CA ILE A 252 25.80 8.45 6.33
C ILE A 252 24.63 9.18 5.68
N LEU A 253 24.86 9.82 4.54
CA LEU A 253 23.79 10.51 3.80
C LEU A 253 22.74 9.54 3.26
N LEU A 254 23.15 8.37 2.78
CA LEU A 254 22.24 7.31 2.37
C LEU A 254 21.34 6.84 3.52
N PHE A 255 21.88 6.74 4.74
CA PHE A 255 21.07 6.43 5.93
C PHE A 255 19.98 7.51 6.16
N PHE A 256 20.34 8.80 6.10
CA PHE A 256 19.38 9.90 6.26
C PHE A 256 18.37 9.97 5.11
N ILE A 257 18.77 9.69 3.88
CA ILE A 257 17.85 9.59 2.74
C ILE A 257 16.85 8.44 2.98
N GLY A 258 17.31 7.25 3.36
CA GLY A 258 16.46 6.13 3.70
C GLY A 258 15.50 6.44 4.86
N LEU A 259 15.98 7.12 5.89
CA LEU A 259 15.16 7.49 7.05
C LEU A 259 14.10 8.55 6.68
N CYS A 260 14.50 9.62 6.00
CA CYS A 260 13.70 10.83 5.85
C CYS A 260 12.84 10.82 4.57
N VAL A 261 13.43 10.47 3.42
CA VAL A 261 12.69 10.43 2.15
C VAL A 261 11.68 9.28 2.14
N ASN A 262 12.12 8.07 2.53
CA ASN A 262 11.21 6.94 2.67
C ASN A 262 10.17 7.16 3.77
N GLY A 263 10.55 7.84 4.86
CA GLY A 263 9.63 8.25 5.91
C GLY A 263 8.51 9.13 5.39
N SER A 264 8.84 10.16 4.61
CA SER A 264 7.88 11.07 3.98
C SER A 264 6.96 10.32 3.00
N PHE A 265 7.52 9.46 2.17
CA PHE A 265 6.79 8.60 1.25
C PHE A 265 5.75 7.72 1.97
N ASN A 266 6.13 7.10 3.10
CA ASN A 266 5.22 6.26 3.88
C ASN A 266 4.06 7.05 4.47
N ILE A 267 4.29 8.25 4.99
CA ILE A 267 3.23 9.11 5.53
C ILE A 267 2.22 9.47 4.44
N LEU A 268 2.69 9.82 3.24
CA LEU A 268 1.82 10.13 2.10
C LEU A 268 1.02 8.91 1.64
N SER A 269 1.65 7.74 1.62
CA SER A 269 0.97 6.49 1.24
C SER A 269 -0.14 6.12 2.22
N VAL A 270 0.08 6.32 3.53
CA VAL A 270 -0.95 6.13 4.56
C VAL A 270 -2.07 7.15 4.40
N LEU A 271 -1.75 8.43 4.12
CA LEU A 271 -2.76 9.45 3.87
C LEU A 271 -3.69 9.07 2.71
N VAL A 272 -3.16 8.57 1.60
CA VAL A 272 -3.97 8.11 0.45
C VAL A 272 -4.96 7.02 0.86
N VAL A 273 -4.55 6.08 1.71
CA VAL A 273 -5.43 5.02 2.23
C VAL A 273 -6.48 5.58 3.18
N ASP A 274 -6.09 6.50 4.06
CA ASP A 274 -6.97 7.16 5.02
C ASP A 274 -8.06 8.03 4.34
N LEU A 275 -7.77 8.58 3.15
CA LEU A 275 -8.73 9.35 2.35
C LEU A 275 -9.82 8.45 1.71
N TYR A 276 -9.58 7.12 1.62
CA TYR A 276 -10.50 6.14 1.03
C TYR A 276 -10.81 4.95 1.95
N PRO A 277 -11.43 5.17 3.12
CA PRO A 277 -11.71 4.10 4.08
C PRO A 277 -12.67 3.02 3.54
N GLN A 278 -13.52 3.36 2.56
CA GLN A 278 -14.46 2.42 1.95
C GLN A 278 -13.80 1.49 0.92
N SER A 279 -12.69 1.89 0.31
CA SER A 279 -11.97 1.09 -0.70
C SER A 279 -10.45 1.26 -0.62
N PRO A 280 -9.82 0.90 0.52
CA PRO A 280 -8.39 1.10 0.76
C PRO A 280 -7.50 0.35 -0.25
N SER A 281 -7.92 -0.83 -0.70
CA SER A 281 -7.20 -1.61 -1.71
C SER A 281 -7.17 -0.93 -3.08
N THR A 282 -8.26 -0.25 -3.48
CA THR A 282 -8.31 0.50 -4.75
C THR A 282 -7.45 1.77 -4.66
N ALA A 283 -7.44 2.44 -3.51
CA ALA A 283 -6.57 3.58 -3.25
C ALA A 283 -5.08 3.19 -3.29
N THR A 284 -4.72 2.06 -2.68
CA THR A 284 -3.36 1.50 -2.75
C THR A 284 -2.98 1.12 -4.19
N ALA A 285 -3.91 0.56 -4.97
CA ALA A 285 -3.67 0.25 -6.38
C ALA A 285 -3.43 1.52 -7.22
N ALA A 286 -4.20 2.61 -6.96
CA ALA A 286 -4.00 3.90 -7.61
C ALA A 286 -2.62 4.49 -7.26
N ASN A 287 -2.24 4.44 -5.98
CA ASN A 287 -0.92 4.88 -5.54
C ASN A 287 0.21 4.09 -6.21
N ASN A 288 0.09 2.76 -6.27
CA ASN A 288 1.06 1.91 -6.93
C ASN A 288 1.18 2.20 -8.43
N LEU A 289 0.04 2.41 -9.11
CA LEU A 289 0.04 2.71 -10.54
C LEU A 289 0.82 3.99 -10.84
N VAL A 290 0.47 5.10 -10.18
CA VAL A 290 1.10 6.40 -10.43
C VAL A 290 2.58 6.37 -10.06
N ARG A 291 2.94 5.87 -8.87
CA ARG A 291 4.33 5.85 -8.42
C ARG A 291 5.23 4.97 -9.28
N CYS A 292 4.73 3.82 -9.76
CA CYS A 292 5.52 2.94 -10.61
C CYS A 292 5.77 3.53 -12.00
N PHE A 293 4.79 4.26 -12.57
CA PHE A 293 4.99 4.96 -13.83
C PHE A 293 6.06 6.06 -13.70
N PHE A 294 5.96 6.90 -12.67
CA PHE A 294 6.93 7.96 -12.44
C PHE A 294 8.30 7.39 -12.08
N GLY A 295 8.36 6.37 -11.22
CA GLY A 295 9.59 5.70 -10.84
C GLY A 295 10.29 5.04 -12.04
N ALA A 296 9.55 4.37 -12.92
CA ALA A 296 10.12 3.79 -14.14
C ALA A 296 10.68 4.87 -15.07
N ALA A 297 9.98 5.99 -15.23
CA ALA A 297 10.47 7.11 -16.02
C ALA A 297 11.75 7.73 -15.43
N GLY A 298 11.78 7.98 -14.11
CA GLY A 298 12.95 8.53 -13.43
C GLY A 298 14.17 7.62 -13.53
N THR A 299 14.00 6.35 -13.14
CA THR A 299 15.10 5.38 -13.19
C THR A 299 15.63 5.11 -14.61
N ALA A 300 14.80 5.28 -15.64
CA ALA A 300 15.26 5.16 -17.03
C ALA A 300 16.09 6.38 -17.50
N ILE A 301 15.89 7.54 -16.89
CA ILE A 301 16.50 8.79 -17.32
C ILE A 301 17.69 9.17 -16.44
N ILE A 302 17.77 8.67 -15.20
CA ILE A 302 18.76 9.13 -14.21
C ILE A 302 20.20 9.05 -14.70
N ASP A 303 20.60 7.97 -15.34
CA ASP A 303 21.97 7.81 -15.85
C ASP A 303 22.28 8.81 -16.96
N ILE A 304 21.32 9.06 -17.85
CA ILE A 304 21.44 10.08 -18.92
C ILE A 304 21.59 11.48 -18.30
N MET A 305 20.83 11.77 -17.23
CA MET A 305 20.92 13.05 -16.52
C MET A 305 22.28 13.21 -15.82
N ILE A 306 22.79 12.16 -15.19
CA ILE A 306 24.12 12.17 -14.56
C ILE A 306 25.20 12.44 -15.59
N ASP A 307 25.16 11.82 -16.76
CA ASP A 307 26.11 12.02 -17.83
C ASP A 307 26.06 13.44 -18.43
N ALA A 308 24.84 14.01 -18.55
CA ALA A 308 24.63 15.32 -19.16
C ALA A 308 25.01 16.50 -18.24
N MET A 309 24.67 16.43 -16.94
CA MET A 309 24.84 17.57 -16.03
C MET A 309 25.77 17.30 -14.84
N GLY A 310 26.26 16.08 -14.71
CA GLY A 310 27.11 15.66 -13.59
C GLY A 310 26.31 15.30 -12.33
N VAL A 311 26.91 14.48 -11.46
CA VAL A 311 26.27 13.92 -10.27
C VAL A 311 25.68 15.01 -9.36
N GLY A 312 26.48 16.01 -8.97
CA GLY A 312 26.06 17.06 -8.04
C GLY A 312 24.84 17.84 -8.52
N TRP A 313 24.86 18.28 -9.77
CA TRP A 313 23.75 19.05 -10.35
C TRP A 313 22.51 18.19 -10.60
N CYS A 314 22.67 16.92 -10.97
CA CYS A 314 21.57 16.00 -11.17
C CYS A 314 20.75 15.83 -9.89
N PHE A 315 21.39 15.49 -8.77
CA PHE A 315 20.72 15.34 -7.48
C PHE A 315 20.16 16.66 -6.95
N THR A 316 20.84 17.79 -7.20
CA THR A 316 20.33 19.12 -6.86
C THR A 316 19.05 19.45 -7.67
N PHE A 317 19.01 19.12 -8.95
CA PHE A 317 17.84 19.32 -9.81
C PHE A 317 16.63 18.49 -9.32
N ILE A 318 16.83 17.20 -9.02
CA ILE A 318 15.75 16.34 -8.51
C ILE A 318 15.23 16.87 -7.17
N ALA A 319 16.12 17.28 -6.26
CA ALA A 319 15.72 17.92 -5.00
C ALA A 319 14.95 19.22 -5.24
N ALA A 320 15.37 20.03 -6.20
CA ALA A 320 14.66 21.27 -6.57
C ALA A 320 13.24 20.97 -7.10
N VAL A 321 13.07 19.93 -7.92
CA VAL A 321 11.74 19.47 -8.37
C VAL A 321 10.86 19.09 -7.17
N CYS A 322 11.39 18.36 -6.20
CA CYS A 322 10.66 17.99 -4.97
C CYS A 322 10.28 19.22 -4.15
N ILE A 323 11.18 20.21 -4.04
CA ILE A 323 10.93 21.47 -3.31
C ILE A 323 9.87 22.31 -4.02
N VAL A 324 9.99 22.48 -5.34
CA VAL A 324 9.00 23.23 -6.16
C VAL A 324 7.62 22.57 -6.14
N ALA A 325 7.57 21.26 -6.03
CA ALA A 325 6.31 20.53 -5.89
C ALA A 325 5.75 20.56 -4.45
N SER A 326 6.54 20.91 -3.43
CA SER A 326 6.08 20.86 -2.01
C SER A 326 4.90 21.77 -1.67
N PRO A 327 4.63 22.93 -2.34
CA PRO A 327 3.39 23.68 -2.14
C PRO A 327 2.12 22.87 -2.39
N MET A 328 2.18 21.77 -3.14
CA MET A 328 1.04 20.85 -3.31
C MET A 328 0.55 20.30 -1.97
N LEU A 329 1.46 20.04 -1.03
CA LEU A 329 1.09 19.59 0.32
C LEU A 329 0.36 20.68 1.12
N TRP A 330 0.77 21.93 0.94
CA TRP A 330 0.07 23.05 1.58
C TRP A 330 -1.32 23.24 0.98
N VAL A 331 -1.45 23.12 -0.34
CA VAL A 331 -2.77 23.16 -1.03
C VAL A 331 -3.66 22.04 -0.48
N GLU A 332 -3.14 20.84 -0.33
CA GLU A 332 -3.88 19.71 0.25
C GLU A 332 -4.33 19.98 1.69
N MET A 333 -3.43 20.47 2.55
CA MET A 333 -3.80 20.83 3.93
C MET A 333 -4.90 21.92 4.01
N ARG A 334 -4.95 22.82 3.02
CA ARG A 334 -5.88 23.96 3.02
C ARG A 334 -7.23 23.64 2.37
N TYR A 335 -7.21 22.91 1.26
CA TYR A 335 -8.38 22.65 0.43
C TYR A 335 -8.83 21.18 0.48
N GLY A 336 -7.98 20.25 0.88
CA GLY A 336 -8.27 18.81 0.96
C GLY A 336 -9.54 18.49 1.74
N PRO A 337 -9.76 19.05 2.96
CA PRO A 337 -10.98 18.78 3.71
C PRO A 337 -12.25 19.18 2.96
N ARG A 338 -12.21 20.29 2.19
CA ARG A 338 -13.35 20.75 1.38
C ARG A 338 -13.58 19.81 0.19
N TRP A 339 -12.54 19.41 -0.52
CA TRP A 339 -12.65 18.51 -1.67
C TRP A 339 -13.14 17.12 -1.24
N ARG A 340 -12.68 16.63 -0.09
CA ARG A 340 -13.17 15.39 0.52
C ARG A 340 -14.66 15.46 0.83
N GLU A 341 -15.14 16.58 1.38
CA GLU A 341 -16.56 16.81 1.65
C GLU A 341 -17.39 16.85 0.36
N GLU A 342 -16.92 17.60 -0.65
CA GLU A 342 -17.58 17.65 -1.97
C GLU A 342 -17.67 16.26 -2.62
N ARG A 343 -16.62 15.45 -2.48
CA ARG A 343 -16.62 14.06 -2.96
C ARG A 343 -17.61 13.19 -2.19
N ARG A 344 -17.66 13.34 -0.87
CA ARG A 344 -18.57 12.56 -0.01
C ARG A 344 -20.03 12.84 -0.39
N VAL A 345 -20.42 14.09 -0.50
CA VAL A 345 -21.78 14.47 -0.91
C VAL A 345 -22.15 13.85 -2.26
N LYS A 346 -21.24 13.91 -3.24
CA LYS A 346 -21.48 13.28 -4.54
C LYS A 346 -21.59 11.74 -4.48
N MET A 347 -20.92 11.11 -3.53
CA MET A 347 -21.03 9.65 -3.34
C MET A 347 -22.34 9.30 -2.66
N ASP A 348 -22.72 10.03 -1.62
CA ASP A 348 -24.00 9.86 -0.90
C ASP A 348 -25.18 10.04 -1.86
N GLU A 349 -25.19 11.09 -2.70
CA GLU A 349 -26.20 11.30 -3.74
C GLU A 349 -26.30 10.17 -4.75
N LYS A 350 -25.16 9.60 -5.16
CA LYS A 350 -25.13 8.44 -6.08
C LYS A 350 -25.64 7.16 -5.43
N ASP A 351 -25.32 6.96 -4.16
CA ASP A 351 -25.78 5.78 -3.43
C ASP A 351 -27.30 5.87 -3.16
N GLU A 352 -27.83 7.04 -2.79
CA GLU A 352 -29.27 7.29 -2.66
C GLU A 352 -30.01 7.08 -3.99
N ALA A 353 -29.48 7.62 -5.10
CA ALA A 353 -30.07 7.43 -6.43
C ALA A 353 -30.11 5.93 -6.83
N ARG A 354 -29.09 5.19 -6.44
CA ARG A 354 -28.98 3.76 -6.71
C ARG A 354 -29.94 2.95 -5.86
N GLU A 355 -30.10 3.28 -4.59
CA GLU A 355 -31.07 2.64 -3.72
C GLU A 355 -32.51 2.89 -4.19
N MET A 356 -32.82 4.12 -4.64
CA MET A 356 -34.11 4.43 -5.22
C MET A 356 -34.39 3.61 -6.49
N GLU A 357 -33.39 3.44 -7.34
CA GLU A 357 -33.55 2.64 -8.57
C GLU A 357 -33.69 1.14 -8.26
N GLU A 358 -32.95 0.63 -7.27
CA GLU A 358 -33.08 -0.77 -6.82
C GLU A 358 -34.50 -1.01 -6.24
N ARG A 359 -35.02 -0.12 -5.41
CA ARG A 359 -36.41 -0.20 -4.89
C ARG A 359 -37.44 -0.15 -6.01
N ARG A 360 -37.26 0.73 -6.99
CA ARG A 360 -38.15 0.85 -8.15
C ARG A 360 -38.19 -0.46 -8.96
N ILE A 361 -37.03 -1.12 -9.13
CA ILE A 361 -36.95 -2.40 -9.82
C ILE A 361 -37.64 -3.51 -9.01
N GLU A 362 -37.48 -3.51 -7.67
CA GLU A 362 -38.16 -4.46 -6.79
C GLU A 362 -39.68 -4.27 -6.80
N ASP A 363 -40.17 -3.01 -6.77
CA ASP A 363 -41.61 -2.72 -6.85
C ASP A 363 -42.23 -3.17 -8.20
N LEU A 364 -41.51 -2.95 -9.30
CA LEU A 364 -41.93 -3.40 -10.62
C LEU A 364 -41.97 -4.94 -10.71
N ALA A 365 -40.98 -5.62 -10.16
CA ALA A 365 -40.94 -7.08 -10.15
C ALA A 365 -42.04 -7.68 -9.28
N SER A 366 -42.37 -7.06 -8.15
CA SER A 366 -43.49 -7.49 -7.29
C SER A 366 -44.84 -7.26 -7.96
N ALA A 367 -45.05 -6.12 -8.63
CA ALA A 367 -46.26 -5.83 -9.38
C ALA A 367 -46.48 -6.81 -10.57
N GLU A 368 -45.40 -7.16 -11.28
CA GLU A 368 -45.46 -8.19 -12.34
C GLU A 368 -45.80 -9.58 -11.78
N ALA A 369 -45.25 -9.92 -10.60
CA ALA A 369 -45.57 -11.21 -9.96
C ALA A 369 -47.04 -11.28 -9.52
N GLU A 370 -47.59 -10.23 -8.92
CA GLU A 370 -49.00 -10.12 -8.57
C GLU A 370 -49.90 -10.19 -9.81
N GLY A 371 -49.55 -9.48 -10.89
CA GLY A 371 -50.27 -9.55 -12.15
C GLY A 371 -50.35 -10.96 -12.77
N ARG A 372 -49.28 -11.74 -12.65
CA ARG A 372 -49.24 -13.16 -13.09
C ARG A 372 -50.11 -14.06 -12.24
N VAL A 373 -50.13 -13.86 -10.92
CA VAL A 373 -50.97 -14.63 -10.00
C VAL A 373 -52.48 -14.36 -10.29
N VAL A 374 -52.85 -13.09 -10.51
CA VAL A 374 -54.24 -12.72 -10.86
C VAL A 374 -54.64 -13.24 -12.23
N ALA A 375 -53.75 -13.31 -13.21
CA ALA A 375 -54.03 -13.89 -14.52
C ALA A 375 -54.22 -15.40 -14.46
N GLN A 376 -53.47 -16.12 -13.61
CA GLN A 376 -53.61 -17.58 -13.40
C GLN A 376 -54.85 -17.94 -12.60
N SER A 377 -55.37 -17.04 -11.74
CA SER A 377 -56.60 -17.31 -10.98
C SER A 377 -57.89 -17.12 -11.79
N LYS A 378 -57.80 -16.53 -13.02
CA LYS A 378 -58.94 -16.30 -13.92
C LYS A 378 -59.07 -17.34 -15.05
N THR A 379 -58.13 -18.28 -15.16
CA THR A 379 -58.19 -19.45 -16.03
C THR A 379 -58.52 -20.71 -15.25
#